data_818a8324749c89503f48bcf3907f52b9
#
_entry.id   818a8324749c89503f48bcf3907f52b9
#
_cell.length_a   1.000
_cell.length_b   1.000
_cell.length_c   1.000
_cell.angle_alpha   90.00
_cell.angle_beta   90.00
_cell.angle_gamma   90.00
#
_symmetry.space_group_name_H-M   'P 1'
#
loop_
_entity.id
_entity.type
_entity.pdbx_description
1 polymer ?
#
loop_
_entity_poly.entity_id
_entity_poly.type
_entity_poly.pdbx_seq_one_letter_code
_entity_poly.pdbx_strand_id
1 'polypeptide(L)'
;MRRRLLPLAKLAFGLILVLLLTGCGYSLRSNDVLSSQFDTLQLQLQDPNSEFSRLLRRSLDAADVTTNLLQSNAQPGTDLAILSVGNEQLANRPVSVNPRARAAQYEIRLSIEIALSRGDSELIPRETMSVQRSYFEDIDNITGNRDEVQIITAEMRRELVNQLLRRLQAPALES
;
A
#
# COMPACT_ATOMS: atom_id res chain seq x y z
N MET A 1 -65.69 0.97 9.38
CA MET A 1 -64.48 0.10 9.41
C MET A 1 -63.22 0.68 8.77
N ARG A 2 -63.21 1.79 8.05
CA ARG A 2 -62.04 2.34 7.32
C ARG A 2 -61.02 3.16 8.18
N ARG A 3 -61.36 3.60 9.37
CA ARG A 3 -60.50 4.51 10.19
C ARG A 3 -59.35 3.83 10.97
N ARG A 4 -59.32 2.52 11.08
CA ARG A 4 -58.28 1.79 11.86
C ARG A 4 -57.15 1.24 11.00
N LEU A 5 -57.23 1.31 9.66
CA LEU A 5 -56.20 0.79 8.73
C LEU A 5 -55.08 1.80 8.48
N LEU A 6 -55.31 3.09 8.63
CA LEU A 6 -54.29 4.14 8.41
C LEU A 6 -53.09 4.10 9.39
N PRO A 7 -53.27 3.86 10.71
CA PRO A 7 -52.09 3.78 11.59
C PRO A 7 -51.27 2.54 11.34
N LEU A 8 -51.88 1.41 10.99
CA LEU A 8 -51.15 0.17 10.66
C LEU A 8 -50.33 0.28 9.38
N ALA A 9 -50.84 0.96 8.35
CA ALA A 9 -50.12 1.20 7.12
C ALA A 9 -48.89 2.14 7.32
N LYS A 10 -49.02 3.17 8.17
CA LYS A 10 -47.90 4.06 8.54
C LYS A 10 -46.83 3.33 9.33
N LEU A 11 -47.24 2.43 10.21
CA LEU A 11 -46.32 1.63 11.03
C LEU A 11 -45.57 0.60 10.16
N ALA A 12 -46.25 -0.06 9.23
CA ALA A 12 -45.67 -0.96 8.23
C ALA A 12 -44.68 -0.24 7.32
N PHE A 13 -45.04 0.96 6.83
CA PHE A 13 -44.17 1.78 5.99
C PHE A 13 -42.91 2.24 6.73
N GLY A 14 -43.04 2.64 8.01
CA GLY A 14 -41.90 2.98 8.87
C GLY A 14 -40.97 1.79 9.11
N LEU A 15 -41.53 0.61 9.33
CA LEU A 15 -40.76 -0.63 9.54
C LEU A 15 -40.00 -1.03 8.26
N ILE A 16 -40.61 -0.91 7.10
CA ILE A 16 -39.97 -1.16 5.79
C ILE A 16 -38.84 -0.16 5.54
N LEU A 17 -39.03 1.12 5.88
CA LEU A 17 -38.02 2.16 5.71
C LEU A 17 -36.80 1.90 6.61
N VAL A 18 -37.00 1.43 7.85
CA VAL A 18 -35.93 1.06 8.76
C VAL A 18 -35.18 -0.18 8.26
N LEU A 19 -35.88 -1.17 7.72
CA LEU A 19 -35.26 -2.36 7.11
C LEU A 19 -34.41 -2.04 5.86
N LEU A 20 -34.81 -1.03 5.08
CA LEU A 20 -34.04 -0.58 3.92
C LEU A 20 -32.75 0.17 4.31
N LEU A 21 -32.72 0.80 5.48
CA LEU A 21 -31.53 1.51 5.99
C LEU A 21 -30.45 0.57 6.55
N THR A 22 -30.79 -0.67 6.90
CA THR A 22 -29.80 -1.67 7.37
C THR A 22 -29.08 -2.37 6.21
N GLY A 23 -29.45 -2.10 4.97
CA GLY A 23 -28.89 -2.75 3.78
C GLY A 23 -27.55 -2.19 3.27
N CYS A 24 -27.00 -1.14 3.88
CA CYS A 24 -25.63 -0.72 3.58
C CYS A 24 -24.62 -1.62 4.30
N GLY A 25 -24.49 -2.86 3.83
CA GLY A 25 -23.37 -3.74 4.14
C GLY A 25 -22.08 -3.22 3.49
N TYR A 26 -21.64 -2.02 3.85
CA TYR A 26 -20.27 -1.58 3.57
C TYR A 26 -19.35 -2.37 4.51
N SER A 27 -19.02 -3.58 4.11
CA SER A 27 -17.89 -4.30 4.67
C SER A 27 -16.65 -3.48 4.30
N LEU A 28 -16.05 -2.80 5.28
CA LEU A 28 -14.65 -2.42 5.16
C LEU A 28 -13.93 -3.69 4.71
N ARG A 29 -13.33 -3.64 3.51
CA ARG A 29 -12.52 -4.75 3.01
C ARG A 29 -11.45 -5.00 4.05
N SER A 30 -11.74 -5.98 4.91
CA SER A 30 -10.92 -6.29 6.06
C SER A 30 -9.57 -6.74 5.55
N ASN A 31 -8.52 -6.36 6.23
CA ASN A 31 -7.15 -6.81 6.00
C ASN A 31 -6.98 -8.32 6.26
N ASP A 32 -8.08 -9.00 6.61
CA ASP A 32 -8.18 -10.43 6.93
C ASP A 32 -7.65 -11.34 5.80
N VAL A 33 -7.62 -10.86 4.55
CA VAL A 33 -7.08 -11.64 3.42
C VAL A 33 -5.57 -11.84 3.58
N LEU A 34 -4.84 -10.84 4.05
CA LEU A 34 -3.39 -10.94 4.19
C LEU A 34 -3.02 -11.79 5.39
N SER A 35 -3.67 -11.60 6.55
CA SER A 35 -3.46 -12.42 7.74
C SER A 35 -3.90 -13.86 7.54
N SER A 36 -4.92 -14.12 6.73
CA SER A 36 -5.31 -15.51 6.38
C SER A 36 -4.29 -16.25 5.50
N GLN A 37 -3.49 -15.52 4.72
CA GLN A 37 -2.43 -16.10 3.89
C GLN A 37 -1.08 -16.21 4.63
N PHE A 38 -0.81 -15.24 5.51
CA PHE A 38 0.46 -15.11 6.22
C PHE A 38 0.23 -14.75 7.69
N ASP A 39 0.11 -15.75 8.57
CA ASP A 39 0.11 -15.49 10.02
C ASP A 39 1.42 -14.86 10.48
N THR A 40 2.53 -15.34 9.91
CA THR A 40 3.88 -14.84 10.17
C THR A 40 4.64 -14.69 8.86
N LEU A 41 5.25 -13.52 8.69
CA LEU A 41 6.08 -13.18 7.53
C LEU A 41 7.49 -12.82 8.00
N GLN A 42 8.49 -13.49 7.44
CA GLN A 42 9.89 -13.10 7.64
C GLN A 42 10.24 -11.98 6.68
N LEU A 43 10.86 -10.93 7.19
CA LEU A 43 11.28 -9.77 6.41
C LEU A 43 12.80 -9.75 6.26
N GLN A 44 13.28 -9.89 5.04
CA GLN A 44 14.67 -9.67 4.66
C GLN A 44 14.78 -8.28 4.03
N LEU A 45 15.10 -7.29 4.87
CA LEU A 45 15.18 -5.89 4.48
C LEU A 45 16.64 -5.49 4.29
N GLN A 46 16.97 -4.92 3.13
CA GLN A 46 18.33 -4.43 2.86
C GLN A 46 18.68 -3.21 3.73
N ASP A 47 17.71 -2.32 4.00
CA ASP A 47 17.80 -1.25 4.99
C ASP A 47 16.61 -1.30 5.95
N PRO A 48 16.73 -1.99 7.10
CA PRO A 48 15.65 -2.12 8.09
C PRO A 48 15.22 -0.80 8.74
N ASN A 49 16.09 0.22 8.68
CA ASN A 49 15.90 1.52 9.33
C ASN A 49 15.36 2.59 8.38
N SER A 50 15.21 2.29 7.09
CA SER A 50 14.63 3.22 6.12
C SER A 50 13.19 3.59 6.48
N GLU A 51 12.73 4.74 5.99
CA GLU A 51 11.34 5.16 6.18
C GLU A 51 10.36 4.19 5.53
N PHE A 52 10.72 3.65 4.37
CA PHE A 52 9.93 2.63 3.68
C PHE A 52 9.78 1.37 4.55
N SER A 53 10.90 0.83 5.07
CA SER A 53 10.89 -0.38 5.91
C SER A 53 10.08 -0.21 7.19
N ARG A 54 10.17 0.97 7.83
CA ARG A 54 9.36 1.29 9.01
C ARG A 54 7.87 1.39 8.68
N LEU A 55 7.53 2.00 7.53
CA LEU A 55 6.15 2.11 7.08
C LEU A 55 5.58 0.73 6.72
N LEU A 56 6.34 -0.08 5.98
CA LEU A 56 5.94 -1.45 5.62
C LEU A 56 5.62 -2.29 6.86
N ARG A 57 6.52 -2.32 7.85
CA ARG A 57 6.29 -3.09 9.09
C ARG A 57 5.02 -2.64 9.82
N ARG A 58 4.81 -1.32 9.97
CA ARG A 58 3.58 -0.79 10.58
C ARG A 58 2.32 -1.16 9.79
N SER A 59 2.41 -1.18 8.46
CA SER A 59 1.28 -1.53 7.61
C SER A 59 0.96 -3.02 7.64
N LEU A 60 1.97 -3.89 7.77
CA LEU A 60 1.79 -5.32 7.97
C LEU A 60 1.21 -5.63 9.37
N ASP A 61 1.71 -4.96 10.40
CA ASP A 61 1.18 -5.07 11.76
C ASP A 61 -0.29 -4.63 11.84
N ALA A 62 -0.65 -3.52 11.17
CA ALA A 62 -2.02 -3.06 11.05
C ALA A 62 -2.92 -3.99 10.21
N ALA A 63 -2.34 -4.92 9.47
CA ALA A 63 -3.02 -5.98 8.73
C ALA A 63 -3.02 -7.33 9.50
N ASP A 64 -2.72 -7.31 10.80
CA ASP A 64 -2.63 -8.48 11.69
C ASP A 64 -1.64 -9.56 11.23
N VAL A 65 -0.58 -9.15 10.51
CA VAL A 65 0.52 -10.04 10.10
C VAL A 65 1.70 -9.87 11.05
N THR A 66 2.07 -10.95 11.75
CA THR A 66 3.27 -10.94 12.60
C THR A 66 4.52 -10.88 11.74
N THR A 67 5.40 -9.91 11.99
CA THR A 67 6.64 -9.74 11.20
C THR A 67 7.88 -10.05 12.02
N ASN A 68 8.78 -10.87 11.48
CA ASN A 68 10.08 -11.18 12.04
C ASN A 68 11.20 -10.72 11.10
N LEU A 69 12.15 -9.92 11.60
CA LEU A 69 13.32 -9.53 10.80
C LEU A 69 14.27 -10.69 10.66
N LEU A 70 14.56 -11.08 9.43
CA LEU A 70 15.60 -12.06 9.14
C LEU A 70 16.97 -11.36 9.20
N GLN A 71 17.79 -11.74 10.16
CA GLN A 71 19.18 -11.29 10.20
C GLN A 71 19.97 -12.02 9.09
N SER A 72 20.94 -11.32 8.50
CA SER A 72 21.73 -11.83 7.36
C SER A 72 22.40 -13.20 7.58
N ASN A 73 22.54 -13.65 8.83
CA ASN A 73 23.17 -14.91 9.23
C ASN A 73 22.17 -15.95 9.75
N ALA A 74 20.87 -15.65 9.79
CA ALA A 74 19.87 -16.59 10.25
C ALA A 74 19.45 -17.50 9.09
N GLN A 75 19.48 -18.80 9.29
CA GLN A 75 18.89 -19.75 8.35
C GLN A 75 17.37 -19.52 8.33
N PRO A 76 16.78 -19.35 7.15
CA PRO A 76 15.33 -19.24 7.03
C PRO A 76 14.68 -20.50 7.64
N GLY A 77 13.67 -20.32 8.48
CA GLY A 77 12.81 -21.44 8.86
C GLY A 77 12.17 -21.99 7.58
N THR A 78 12.25 -23.28 7.35
CA THR A 78 11.92 -23.95 6.09
C THR A 78 10.45 -23.81 5.66
N ASP A 79 9.59 -23.27 6.51
CA ASP A 79 8.12 -23.26 6.28
C ASP A 79 7.50 -21.84 6.30
N LEU A 80 8.27 -20.81 6.64
CA LEU A 80 7.77 -19.45 6.69
C LEU A 80 8.01 -18.73 5.37
N ALA A 81 7.03 -17.87 4.99
CA ALA A 81 7.22 -17.00 3.83
C ALA A 81 8.23 -15.91 4.14
N ILE A 82 9.14 -15.65 3.20
CA ILE A 82 10.19 -14.64 3.29
C ILE A 82 9.94 -13.56 2.23
N LEU A 83 9.65 -12.35 2.70
CA LEU A 83 9.59 -11.17 1.86
C LEU A 83 10.94 -10.48 1.84
N SER A 84 11.62 -10.53 0.70
CA SER A 84 12.86 -9.80 0.45
C SER A 84 12.53 -8.43 -0.13
N VAL A 85 13.11 -7.38 0.45
CA VAL A 85 12.91 -5.99 0.02
C VAL A 85 14.27 -5.32 -0.14
N GLY A 86 14.53 -4.83 -1.34
CA GLY A 86 15.73 -4.08 -1.69
C GLY A 86 15.73 -2.66 -1.14
N ASN A 87 16.78 -1.90 -1.48
CA ASN A 87 16.86 -0.49 -1.13
C ASN A 87 15.86 0.34 -1.95
N GLU A 88 15.31 1.36 -1.29
CA GLU A 88 14.54 2.40 -1.94
C GLU A 88 15.44 3.18 -2.91
N GLN A 89 15.01 3.34 -4.15
CA GLN A 89 15.68 4.13 -5.17
C GLN A 89 14.80 5.31 -5.57
N LEU A 90 15.30 6.51 -5.36
CA LEU A 90 14.65 7.76 -5.75
C LEU A 90 15.42 8.36 -6.93
N ALA A 91 14.74 8.49 -8.07
CA ALA A 91 15.26 9.15 -9.26
C ALA A 91 14.44 10.40 -9.56
N ASN A 92 15.11 11.48 -9.94
CA ASN A 92 14.47 12.72 -10.36
C ASN A 92 14.99 13.10 -11.75
N ARG A 93 14.08 13.35 -12.71
CA ARG A 93 14.45 13.71 -14.08
C ARG A 93 13.63 14.90 -14.58
N PRO A 94 14.22 15.83 -15.33
CA PRO A 94 13.47 16.88 -16.00
C PRO A 94 12.63 16.29 -17.13
N VAL A 95 11.36 16.70 -17.24
CA VAL A 95 10.43 16.24 -18.29
C VAL A 95 9.98 17.36 -19.21
N SER A 96 10.16 18.62 -18.80
CA SER A 96 9.90 19.76 -19.65
C SER A 96 10.89 20.90 -19.41
N VAL A 97 10.98 21.81 -20.38
CA VAL A 97 11.78 23.02 -20.28
C VAL A 97 10.91 24.25 -20.53
N ASN A 98 11.23 25.34 -19.87
CA ASN A 98 10.59 26.61 -20.09
C ASN A 98 11.19 27.33 -21.36
N PRO A 99 10.62 28.48 -21.82
CA PRO A 99 11.13 29.19 -22.98
C PRO A 99 12.59 29.67 -22.87
N ARG A 100 13.18 29.63 -21.66
CA ARG A 100 14.59 29.95 -21.41
C ARG A 100 15.49 28.71 -21.39
N ALA A 101 14.99 27.58 -21.90
CA ALA A 101 15.66 26.27 -21.92
C ALA A 101 16.09 25.74 -20.54
N ARG A 102 15.36 26.12 -19.48
CA ARG A 102 15.54 25.56 -18.12
C ARG A 102 14.46 24.53 -17.84
N ALA A 103 14.79 23.51 -17.07
CA ALA A 103 13.82 22.54 -16.60
C ALA A 103 12.69 23.26 -15.84
N ALA A 104 11.44 22.96 -16.17
CA ALA A 104 10.26 23.57 -15.56
C ALA A 104 9.40 22.54 -14.85
N GLN A 105 9.44 21.30 -15.30
CA GLN A 105 8.73 20.17 -14.69
C GLN A 105 9.68 19.01 -14.52
N TYR A 106 9.61 18.38 -13.39
CA TYR A 106 10.37 17.19 -13.04
C TYR A 106 9.44 16.02 -12.77
N GLU A 107 9.92 14.82 -13.07
CA GLU A 107 9.31 13.57 -12.67
C GLU A 107 10.17 12.90 -11.60
N ILE A 108 9.55 12.61 -10.46
CA ILE A 108 10.13 11.77 -9.41
C ILE A 108 9.65 10.35 -9.62
N ARG A 109 10.58 9.40 -9.60
CA ARG A 109 10.29 7.97 -9.59
C ARG A 109 10.86 7.37 -8.31
N LEU A 110 10.00 6.75 -7.52
CA LEU A 110 10.37 5.93 -6.37
C LEU A 110 10.20 4.47 -6.71
N SER A 111 11.21 3.66 -6.51
CA SER A 111 11.17 2.22 -6.81
C SER A 111 11.84 1.39 -5.73
N ILE A 112 11.37 0.14 -5.60
CA ILE A 112 11.94 -0.92 -4.77
C ILE A 112 11.93 -2.23 -5.54
N GLU A 113 12.87 -3.08 -5.22
CA GLU A 113 12.89 -4.48 -5.66
C GLU A 113 12.29 -5.36 -4.57
N ILE A 114 11.43 -6.30 -4.95
CA ILE A 114 10.80 -7.25 -4.03
C ILE A 114 10.91 -8.67 -4.58
N ALA A 115 10.86 -9.65 -3.66
CA ALA A 115 10.63 -11.06 -3.98
C ALA A 115 9.94 -11.72 -2.77
N LEU A 116 9.10 -12.73 -3.00
CA LEU A 116 8.48 -13.52 -1.95
C LEU A 116 8.74 -15.00 -2.21
N SER A 117 9.29 -15.71 -1.24
CA SER A 117 9.54 -17.15 -1.32
C SER A 117 9.04 -17.87 -0.06
N ARG A 118 8.79 -19.17 -0.20
CA ARG A 118 8.50 -20.08 0.91
C ARG A 118 9.22 -21.39 0.65
N GLY A 119 10.21 -21.71 1.47
CA GLY A 119 11.12 -22.82 1.18
C GLY A 119 11.76 -22.65 -0.20
N ASP A 120 11.65 -23.66 -1.06
CA ASP A 120 12.17 -23.64 -2.43
C ASP A 120 11.17 -23.05 -3.46
N SER A 121 9.96 -22.67 -3.03
CA SER A 121 8.94 -22.10 -3.91
C SER A 121 9.04 -20.58 -3.99
N GLU A 122 9.11 -20.04 -5.18
CA GLU A 122 9.05 -18.61 -5.46
C GLU A 122 7.58 -18.20 -5.67
N LEU A 123 6.98 -17.54 -4.65
CA LEU A 123 5.59 -17.10 -4.68
C LEU A 123 5.42 -15.81 -5.48
N ILE A 124 6.38 -14.90 -5.36
CA ILE A 124 6.49 -13.70 -6.19
C ILE A 124 7.93 -13.65 -6.69
N PRO A 125 8.15 -13.79 -8.01
CA PRO A 125 9.46 -13.62 -8.61
C PRO A 125 10.04 -12.24 -8.30
N ARG A 126 11.35 -12.10 -8.35
CA ARG A 126 12.02 -10.83 -8.16
C ARG A 126 11.51 -9.81 -9.18
N GLU A 127 10.87 -8.77 -8.70
CA GLU A 127 10.26 -7.72 -9.52
C GLU A 127 10.53 -6.34 -8.93
N THR A 128 10.51 -5.32 -9.80
CA THR A 128 10.64 -3.91 -9.38
C THR A 128 9.26 -3.26 -9.38
N MET A 129 8.85 -2.76 -8.21
CA MET A 129 7.66 -1.92 -8.07
C MET A 129 8.07 -0.46 -8.10
N SER A 130 7.26 0.41 -8.71
CA SER A 130 7.57 1.84 -8.76
C SER A 130 6.32 2.71 -8.80
N VAL A 131 6.46 3.91 -8.24
CA VAL A 131 5.49 5.00 -8.29
C VAL A 131 6.16 6.22 -8.91
N GLN A 132 5.39 7.00 -9.67
CA GLN A 132 5.89 8.22 -10.34
C GLN A 132 4.97 9.40 -10.02
N ARG A 133 5.58 10.57 -9.82
CA ARG A 133 4.88 11.85 -9.62
C ARG A 133 5.64 12.95 -10.34
N SER A 134 4.89 13.93 -10.85
CA SER A 134 5.49 15.15 -11.43
C SER A 134 5.26 16.33 -10.52
N TYR A 135 6.23 17.24 -10.48
CA TYR A 135 6.09 18.54 -9.83
C TYR A 135 6.69 19.64 -10.71
N PHE A 136 6.28 20.89 -10.46
CA PHE A 136 6.84 22.06 -11.11
C PHE A 136 7.87 22.71 -10.19
N GLU A 137 9.05 22.98 -10.73
CA GLU A 137 10.08 23.70 -9.97
C GLU A 137 9.85 25.22 -10.10
N ASP A 138 9.62 25.86 -8.95
CA ASP A 138 9.62 27.31 -8.84
C ASP A 138 11.04 27.79 -8.53
N ILE A 139 11.66 28.47 -9.50
CA ILE A 139 13.05 28.95 -9.41
C ILE A 139 13.20 30.00 -8.31
N ASP A 140 12.13 30.74 -8.02
CA ASP A 140 12.14 31.80 -7.04
C ASP A 140 11.89 31.31 -5.60
N ASN A 141 11.46 30.02 -5.46
CA ASN A 141 11.14 29.43 -4.17
C ASN A 141 11.81 28.05 -3.96
N ILE A 142 13.13 28.06 -3.86
CA ILE A 142 13.94 26.81 -3.69
C ILE A 142 13.57 26.04 -2.41
N THR A 143 13.25 26.75 -1.32
CA THR A 143 12.87 26.08 -0.06
C THR A 143 11.53 25.39 -0.19
N GLY A 144 10.52 26.05 -0.78
CA GLY A 144 9.22 25.47 -1.05
C GLY A 144 9.30 24.23 -1.94
N ASN A 145 10.15 24.22 -2.96
CA ASN A 145 10.38 23.07 -3.81
C ASN A 145 10.92 21.86 -3.04
N ARG A 146 11.82 22.06 -2.09
CA ARG A 146 12.35 20.97 -1.25
C ARG A 146 11.29 20.37 -0.36
N ASP A 147 10.48 21.22 0.27
CA ASP A 147 9.39 20.77 1.13
C ASP A 147 8.33 20.01 0.32
N GLU A 148 7.98 20.50 -0.87
CA GLU A 148 7.07 19.82 -1.79
C GLU A 148 7.58 18.42 -2.18
N VAL A 149 8.85 18.32 -2.57
CA VAL A 149 9.50 17.04 -2.93
C VAL A 149 9.47 16.05 -1.75
N GLN A 150 9.69 16.52 -0.51
CA GLN A 150 9.60 15.68 0.67
C GLN A 150 8.18 15.15 0.90
N ILE A 151 7.17 16.00 0.77
CA ILE A 151 5.75 15.62 0.91
C ILE A 151 5.39 14.60 -0.17
N ILE A 152 5.69 14.88 -1.43
CA ILE A 152 5.43 13.99 -2.56
C ILE A 152 6.11 12.63 -2.32
N THR A 153 7.37 12.62 -1.91
CA THR A 153 8.11 11.38 -1.65
C THR A 153 7.49 10.56 -0.51
N ALA A 154 7.03 11.22 0.56
CA ALA A 154 6.34 10.54 1.66
C ALA A 154 5.01 9.92 1.21
N GLU A 155 4.26 10.59 0.34
CA GLU A 155 3.02 10.05 -0.25
C GLU A 155 3.31 8.87 -1.19
N MET A 156 4.35 8.98 -2.02
CA MET A 156 4.79 7.90 -2.91
C MET A 156 5.19 6.65 -2.14
N ARG A 157 5.86 6.79 -0.97
CA ARG A 157 6.17 5.65 -0.10
C ARG A 157 4.91 4.96 0.42
N ARG A 158 3.92 5.73 0.86
CA ARG A 158 2.63 5.15 1.31
C ARG A 158 1.93 4.40 0.18
N GLU A 159 1.92 4.99 -1.01
CA GLU A 159 1.33 4.35 -2.17
C GLU A 159 2.06 3.06 -2.54
N LEU A 160 3.40 3.08 -2.54
CA LEU A 160 4.22 1.92 -2.87
C LEU A 160 4.04 0.78 -1.86
N VAL A 161 3.95 1.09 -0.55
CA VAL A 161 3.61 0.11 0.48
C VAL A 161 2.21 -0.46 0.26
N ASN A 162 1.21 0.37 -0.05
CA ASN A 162 -0.14 -0.10 -0.34
C ASN A 162 -0.19 -0.98 -1.60
N GLN A 163 0.60 -0.67 -2.62
CA GLN A 163 0.73 -1.53 -3.81
C GLN A 163 1.37 -2.88 -3.44
N LEU A 164 2.41 -2.88 -2.61
CA LEU A 164 3.05 -4.09 -2.13
C LEU A 164 2.06 -4.97 -1.34
N LEU A 165 1.31 -4.40 -0.40
CA LEU A 165 0.29 -5.16 0.35
C LEU A 165 -0.76 -5.79 -0.58
N ARG A 166 -1.23 -5.04 -1.59
CA ARG A 166 -2.15 -5.62 -2.60
C ARG A 166 -1.49 -6.72 -3.43
N ARG A 167 -0.20 -6.59 -3.74
CA ARG A 167 0.55 -7.61 -4.49
C ARG A 167 0.70 -8.89 -3.68
N LEU A 168 0.91 -8.77 -2.37
CA LEU A 168 0.96 -9.91 -1.45
C LEU A 168 -0.41 -10.61 -1.28
N GLN A 169 -1.51 -9.88 -1.43
CA GLN A 169 -2.88 -10.42 -1.38
C GLN A 169 -3.31 -11.12 -2.68
N ALA A 170 -2.66 -10.79 -3.79
CA ALA A 170 -2.95 -11.46 -5.05
C ALA A 170 -2.50 -12.93 -4.96
N PRO A 171 -3.35 -13.90 -5.36
CA PRO A 171 -2.92 -15.29 -5.38
C PRO A 171 -1.65 -15.41 -6.21
N ALA A 172 -0.67 -16.17 -5.70
CA ALA A 172 0.45 -16.59 -6.50
C ALA A 172 -0.15 -17.28 -7.74
N LEU A 173 0.13 -16.74 -8.93
CA LEU A 173 -0.29 -17.39 -10.16
C LEU A 173 0.41 -18.73 -10.16
N GLU A 174 -0.35 -19.79 -9.91
CA GLU A 174 0.11 -21.17 -10.12
C GLU A 174 0.55 -21.24 -11.59
N SER A 175 1.86 -21.36 -11.79
CA SER A 175 2.49 -21.58 -13.08
C SER A 175 2.58 -23.05 -13.34
#